data_ef19f3b3839acaf5b30f6760632ea8b1
#
_entry.id   ef19f3b3839acaf5b30f6760632ea8b1
#
_cell.length_a   1.000
_cell.length_b   1.000
_cell.length_c   1.000
_cell.angle_alpha   90.00
_cell.angle_beta   90.00
_cell.angle_gamma   90.00
#
_symmetry.space_group_name_H-M   'P 1'
#
loop_
_entity.id
_entity.type
_entity.pdbx_description
1 polymer ?
#
loop_
_entity_poly.entity_id
_entity_poly.type
_entity_poly.pdbx_seq_one_letter_code
_entity_poly.pdbx_strand_id
1 'polypeptide(L)' 'MEMNEARKLILDFTRTKSYEALCMWLSEEMDKVHSQMEVVKEPIELGKLQGRIKILRQMLQLEKEVSNL' A
#
# COMPACT_ATOMS: atom_id res chain seq x y z
N MET A 1 16.82 2.32 -17.12
CA MET A 1 16.56 1.02 -16.48
C MET A 1 15.42 0.32 -17.22
N GLU A 2 15.61 -0.92 -17.59
CA GLU A 2 14.56 -1.70 -18.24
C GLU A 2 13.52 -2.13 -17.22
N MET A 3 12.28 -2.37 -17.69
CA MET A 3 11.18 -2.76 -16.82
C MET A 3 11.46 -4.08 -16.07
N ASN A 4 12.11 -5.05 -16.74
CA ASN A 4 12.44 -6.32 -16.11
C ASN A 4 13.45 -6.14 -14.97
N GLU A 5 14.41 -5.25 -15.13
CA GLU A 5 15.35 -4.92 -14.06
C GLU A 5 14.65 -4.24 -12.90
N ALA A 6 13.75 -3.31 -13.20
CA ALA A 6 12.98 -2.62 -12.17
C ALA A 6 12.14 -3.60 -11.35
N ARG A 7 11.46 -4.54 -12.01
CA ARG A 7 10.68 -5.58 -11.33
C ARG A 7 11.54 -6.43 -10.41
N LYS A 8 12.70 -6.84 -10.89
CA LYS A 8 13.63 -7.66 -10.13
C LYS A 8 14.08 -6.93 -8.86
N LEU A 9 14.44 -5.66 -9.01
CA LEU A 9 14.88 -4.84 -7.87
C LEU A 9 13.74 -4.66 -6.85
N ILE A 10 12.52 -4.45 -7.32
CA ILE A 10 11.36 -4.34 -6.43
C ILE A 10 11.13 -5.67 -5.70
N LEU A 11 11.18 -6.79 -6.42
CA LEU A 11 11.00 -8.10 -5.79
C LEU A 11 12.08 -8.39 -4.75
N ASP A 12 13.33 -8.05 -5.05
CA ASP A 12 14.43 -8.19 -4.09
C ASP A 12 14.17 -7.32 -2.85
N PHE A 13 13.69 -6.09 -3.05
CA PHE A 13 13.34 -5.19 -1.95
C PHE A 13 12.25 -5.77 -1.05
N THR A 14 11.24 -6.44 -1.62
CA THR A 14 10.14 -7.02 -0.83
C THR A 14 10.58 -8.14 0.10
N ARG A 15 11.81 -8.64 -0.07
CA ARG A 15 12.39 -9.70 0.76
C ARG A 15 13.27 -9.17 1.88
N THR A 16 13.34 -7.86 2.05
CA THR A 16 14.20 -7.22 3.05
C THR A 16 13.43 -6.89 4.33
N LYS A 17 14.20 -6.71 5.41
CA LYS A 17 13.62 -6.22 6.67
C LYS A 17 13.11 -4.78 6.54
N SER A 18 13.71 -4.01 5.65
CA SER A 18 13.25 -2.64 5.37
C SER A 18 11.82 -2.66 4.81
N TYR A 19 11.52 -3.63 3.95
CA TYR A 19 10.16 -3.78 3.43
C TYR A 19 9.19 -4.23 4.53
N GLU A 20 9.61 -5.14 5.42
CA GLU A 20 8.81 -5.52 6.58
C GLU A 20 8.44 -4.31 7.43
N ALA A 21 9.42 -3.47 7.73
CA ALA A 21 9.19 -2.25 8.51
C ALA A 21 8.22 -1.31 7.80
N LEU A 22 8.37 -1.17 6.48
CA LEU A 22 7.46 -0.36 5.67
C LEU A 22 6.03 -0.90 5.74
N CYS A 23 5.86 -2.23 5.64
CA CYS A 23 4.55 -2.86 5.73
C CYS A 23 3.89 -2.63 7.09
N MET A 24 4.66 -2.69 8.16
CA MET A 24 4.14 -2.39 9.50
C MET A 24 3.64 -0.94 9.57
N TRP A 25 4.42 -0.01 9.06
CA TRP A 25 4.03 1.40 9.06
C TRP A 25 2.78 1.63 8.18
N LEU A 26 2.73 1.01 7.00
CA LEU A 26 1.58 1.12 6.10
C LEU A 26 0.32 0.54 6.74
N SER A 27 0.44 -0.56 7.48
CA SER A 27 -0.70 -1.17 8.17
C SER A 27 -1.25 -0.24 9.24
N GLU A 28 -0.38 0.45 9.98
CA GLU A 28 -0.81 1.45 10.96
C GLU A 28 -1.51 2.62 10.29
N GLU A 29 -1.01 3.06 9.14
CA GLU A 29 -1.65 4.13 8.38
C GLU A 29 -3.03 3.71 7.88
N MET A 30 -3.20 2.44 7.45
CA MET A 30 -4.50 1.92 7.09
C MET A 30 -5.49 1.95 8.25
N ASP A 31 -5.03 1.55 9.44
CA ASP A 31 -5.86 1.56 10.64
C ASP A 31 -6.33 2.99 10.97
N LYS A 32 -5.44 3.97 10.83
CA LYS A 32 -5.80 5.38 11.02
C LYS A 32 -6.87 5.84 10.03
N VAL A 33 -6.73 5.45 8.77
CA VAL A 33 -7.70 5.81 7.72
C VAL A 33 -9.04 5.14 8.00
N HIS A 34 -9.05 3.87 8.40
CA HIS A 34 -10.28 3.17 8.77
C HIS A 34 -11.00 3.87 9.92
N SER A 35 -10.24 4.32 10.93
CA SER A 35 -10.81 5.06 12.06
C SER A 35 -11.44 6.38 11.61
N GLN A 36 -10.78 7.08 10.68
CA GLN A 36 -11.35 8.30 10.10
C GLN A 36 -12.63 8.02 9.33
N MET A 37 -12.69 6.91 8.60
CA MET A 37 -13.88 6.52 7.86
C MET A 37 -15.09 6.28 8.75
N GLU A 38 -14.87 5.81 9.97
CA GLU A 38 -15.97 5.57 10.92
C GLU A 38 -16.69 6.84 11.34
N VAL A 39 -16.00 7.98 11.33
CA VAL A 39 -16.58 9.26 11.80
C VAL A 39 -16.93 10.21 10.66
N VAL A 40 -16.49 9.95 9.44
CA VAL A 40 -16.77 10.80 8.28
C VAL A 40 -18.14 10.44 7.70
N LYS A 41 -18.96 11.46 7.51
CA LYS A 41 -20.33 11.30 6.96
C LYS A 41 -20.49 11.87 5.55
N GLU A 42 -19.57 12.71 5.12
CA GLU A 42 -19.61 13.30 3.78
C GLU A 42 -19.17 12.31 2.72
N PRO A 43 -19.98 12.07 1.65
CA PRO A 43 -19.62 11.11 0.61
C PRO A 43 -18.29 11.44 -0.10
N ILE A 44 -17.99 12.71 -0.33
CA ILE A 44 -16.75 13.13 -1.00
C ILE A 44 -15.54 12.78 -0.14
N GLU A 45 -15.58 13.11 1.15
CA GLU A 45 -14.48 12.78 2.07
C GLU A 45 -14.32 11.28 2.23
N LEU A 46 -15.41 10.55 2.32
CA LEU A 46 -15.38 9.08 2.39
C LEU A 46 -14.72 8.50 1.15
N GLY A 47 -15.04 9.02 -0.04
CA GLY A 47 -14.42 8.58 -1.29
C GLY A 47 -12.92 8.80 -1.31
N LYS A 48 -12.44 9.93 -0.78
CA LYS A 48 -11.00 10.21 -0.67
C LYS A 48 -10.31 9.20 0.25
N LEU A 49 -10.92 8.87 1.38
CA LEU A 49 -10.37 7.91 2.32
C LEU A 49 -10.35 6.50 1.72
N GLN A 50 -11.39 6.13 0.98
CA GLN A 50 -11.43 4.84 0.27
C GLN A 50 -10.31 4.75 -0.77
N GLY A 51 -10.01 5.86 -1.47
CA GLY A 51 -8.89 5.93 -2.41
C GLY A 51 -7.56 5.71 -1.71
N ARG A 52 -7.36 6.28 -0.53
CA ARG A 52 -6.16 6.06 0.28
C ARG A 52 -6.00 4.60 0.67
N ILE A 53 -7.08 3.97 1.12
CA ILE A 53 -7.06 2.54 1.49
C ILE A 53 -6.64 1.68 0.30
N LYS A 54 -7.17 1.98 -0.88
CA LYS A 54 -6.84 1.25 -2.09
C LYS A 54 -5.34 1.31 -2.39
N ILE A 55 -4.75 2.50 -2.33
CA ILE A 55 -3.33 2.70 -2.59
C ILE A 55 -2.48 1.99 -1.52
N LEU A 56 -2.82 2.16 -0.25
CA LEU A 56 -2.08 1.51 0.84
C LEU A 56 -2.12 -0.02 0.70
N ARG A 57 -3.27 -0.56 0.31
CA ARG A 57 -3.42 -1.99 0.09
C ARG A 57 -2.54 -2.48 -1.07
N GLN A 58 -2.47 -1.71 -2.16
CA GLN A 58 -1.60 -2.03 -3.29
C GLN A 58 -0.14 -2.04 -2.87
N MET A 59 0.28 -1.09 -2.05
CA MET A 59 1.66 -1.04 -1.54
C MET A 59 1.97 -2.22 -0.63
N LEU A 60 1.01 -2.65 0.20
CA LEU A 60 1.17 -3.82 1.07
C LEU A 60 1.24 -5.12 0.28
N GLN A 61 0.71 -5.13 -0.94
CA GLN A 61 0.71 -6.30 -1.83
C GLN A 61 1.70 -6.13 -2.99
N LEU A 62 2.74 -5.33 -2.79
CA LEU A 62 3.67 -4.97 -3.85
C LEU A 62 4.28 -6.18 -4.55
N GLU A 63 4.71 -7.20 -3.79
CA GLU A 63 5.27 -8.41 -4.35
C GLU A 63 4.29 -9.08 -5.31
N LYS A 64 3.04 -9.22 -4.89
CA LYS A 64 1.98 -9.83 -5.69
C LYS A 64 1.68 -9.01 -6.94
N GLU A 65 1.58 -7.68 -6.78
CA GLU A 65 1.29 -6.77 -7.89
C GLU A 65 2.39 -6.84 -8.96
N VAL A 66 3.66 -6.82 -8.53
CA VAL A 66 4.80 -6.86 -9.46
C VAL A 66 4.93 -8.23 -10.10
N SER A 67 4.67 -9.31 -9.37
CA SER A 67 4.75 -10.68 -9.89
C SER A 67 3.68 -10.98 -10.94
N ASN A 68 2.54 -10.31 -10.88
CA ASN A 68 1.43 -10.54 -11.80
C ASN A 68 1.51 -9.71 -13.09
N LEU A 69 2.54 -8.89 -13.24
CA LEU A 69 2.79 -8.12 -14.46
C LEU A 69 3.63 -8.95 -15.48
#